data_618d5816cb93e256f85345eaaef82f82
#
_entry.id   618d5816cb93e256f85345eaaef82f82
#
_cell.length_a   1.000
_cell.length_b   1.000
_cell.length_c   1.000
_cell.angle_alpha   90.00
_cell.angle_beta   90.00
_cell.angle_gamma   90.00
#
_symmetry.space_group_name_H-M   'P 1'
#
loop_
_entity.id
_entity.type
_entity.pdbx_description
1 polymer ?
#
loop_
_entity_poly.entity_id
_entity_poly.type
_entity_poly.pdbx_seq_one_letter_code
_entity_poly.pdbx_strand_id
1 'polypeptide(L)'
;MDQKRFEEAKRKIIGVDRQRLGIGTLSEKTVHAIFKDYYEPDEDHQEIPIENYVADIYRDGEIIEIQTRQFNRMRGKLQTFLPLYPVTIVYPIPYEKWLIWIDEDSGELSKKRKS
;
A
#
# COMPACT_ATOMS: atom_id res chain seq x y z
N MET A 1 -4.56 -3.54 -11.06
CA MET A 1 -5.33 -3.02 -9.91
C MET A 1 -6.81 -2.96 -10.27
N ASP A 2 -7.65 -3.37 -9.35
CA ASP A 2 -9.10 -3.27 -9.52
C ASP A 2 -9.53 -1.83 -9.22
N GLN A 3 -9.92 -1.11 -10.26
CA GLN A 3 -10.26 0.31 -10.13
C GLN A 3 -11.48 0.52 -9.22
N LYS A 4 -12.46 -0.37 -9.30
CA LYS A 4 -13.64 -0.28 -8.45
C LYS A 4 -13.27 -0.44 -6.97
N ARG A 5 -12.44 -1.41 -6.67
CA ARG A 5 -11.97 -1.64 -5.30
C ARG A 5 -11.15 -0.46 -4.80
N PHE A 6 -10.32 0.11 -5.67
CA PHE A 6 -9.52 1.27 -5.28
C PHE A 6 -10.42 2.47 -4.97
N GLU A 7 -11.43 2.71 -5.78
CA GLU A 7 -12.36 3.80 -5.54
C GLU A 7 -13.16 3.60 -4.25
N GLU A 8 -13.51 2.36 -3.93
CA GLU A 8 -14.17 2.05 -2.67
C GLU A 8 -13.28 2.36 -1.47
N ALA A 9 -12.00 1.96 -1.54
CA ALA A 9 -11.04 2.23 -0.48
C ALA A 9 -10.84 3.73 -0.30
N LYS A 10 -10.68 4.45 -1.39
CA LYS A 10 -10.50 5.90 -1.39
C LYS A 10 -11.71 6.59 -0.76
N ARG A 11 -12.91 6.17 -1.13
CA ARG A 11 -14.15 6.72 -0.58
C ARG A 11 -14.26 6.47 0.91
N LYS A 12 -13.91 5.27 1.34
CA LYS A 12 -13.96 4.89 2.75
C LYS A 12 -13.03 5.74 3.60
N ILE A 13 -11.85 6.04 3.08
CA ILE A 13 -10.82 6.75 3.85
C ILE A 13 -11.04 8.27 3.83
N ILE A 14 -11.32 8.86 2.68
CA ILE A 14 -11.39 10.32 2.57
C ILE A 14 -12.81 10.87 2.40
N GLY A 15 -13.79 10.02 2.19
CA GLY A 15 -15.17 10.44 2.02
C GLY A 15 -15.50 10.89 0.61
N VAL A 16 -16.79 11.10 0.37
CA VAL A 16 -17.30 11.38 -0.97
C VAL A 16 -16.84 12.75 -1.47
N ASP A 17 -16.88 13.75 -0.61
CA ASP A 17 -16.59 15.13 -1.01
C ASP A 17 -15.14 15.34 -1.46
N ARG A 18 -14.23 14.50 -0.98
CA ARG A 18 -12.81 14.62 -1.28
C ARG A 18 -12.33 13.69 -2.38
N GLN A 19 -13.22 12.94 -2.98
CA GLN A 19 -12.84 11.99 -4.03
C GLN A 19 -12.32 12.64 -5.30
N ARG A 20 -12.65 13.91 -5.51
CA ARG A 20 -12.18 14.64 -6.69
C ARG A 20 -10.70 14.92 -6.64
N LEU A 21 -10.10 14.84 -5.47
CA LEU A 21 -8.67 15.09 -5.32
C LEU A 21 -7.87 13.96 -5.95
N GLY A 22 -6.85 14.31 -6.71
CA GLY A 22 -5.93 13.34 -7.26
C GLY A 22 -5.08 12.73 -6.15
N ILE A 23 -4.57 11.53 -6.38
CA ILE A 23 -3.77 10.82 -5.39
C ILE A 23 -2.54 11.63 -4.99
N GLY A 24 -1.98 12.41 -5.93
CA GLY A 24 -0.79 13.22 -5.66
C GLY A 24 -1.04 14.42 -4.75
N THR A 25 -2.31 14.80 -4.52
CA THR A 25 -2.65 15.92 -3.64
C THR A 25 -2.98 15.45 -2.22
N LEU A 26 -3.01 14.15 -1.98
CA LEU A 26 -3.30 13.59 -0.67
C LEU A 26 -2.03 13.47 0.15
N SER A 27 -2.16 13.53 1.47
CA SER A 27 -1.03 13.31 2.34
C SER A 27 -0.54 11.86 2.21
N GLU A 28 0.72 11.62 2.53
CA GLU A 28 1.26 10.26 2.49
C GLU A 28 0.54 9.33 3.43
N LYS A 29 0.15 9.83 4.60
CA LYS A 29 -0.59 9.04 5.56
C LYS A 29 -1.93 8.60 4.98
N THR A 30 -2.61 9.50 4.26
CA THR A 30 -3.88 9.19 3.63
C THR A 30 -3.70 8.19 2.50
N VAL A 31 -2.69 8.38 1.65
CA VAL A 31 -2.39 7.45 0.56
C VAL A 31 -2.06 6.06 1.12
N HIS A 32 -1.25 6.00 2.18
CA HIS A 32 -0.92 4.76 2.84
C HIS A 32 -2.17 4.03 3.31
N ALA A 33 -3.08 4.77 3.97
CA ALA A 33 -4.32 4.20 4.47
C ALA A 33 -5.22 3.68 3.35
N ILE A 34 -5.30 4.41 2.24
CA ILE A 34 -6.11 3.99 1.09
C ILE A 34 -5.59 2.67 0.53
N PHE A 35 -4.27 2.58 0.31
CA PHE A 35 -3.69 1.36 -0.25
C PHE A 35 -3.78 0.20 0.73
N LYS A 36 -3.62 0.45 2.02
CA LYS A 36 -3.78 -0.59 3.02
C LYS A 36 -5.20 -1.16 2.98
N ASP A 37 -6.21 -0.31 2.93
CA ASP A 37 -7.60 -0.75 2.82
C ASP A 37 -7.87 -1.44 1.49
N TYR A 38 -7.25 -0.95 0.42
CA TYR A 38 -7.42 -1.56 -0.90
C TYR A 38 -6.92 -3.01 -0.91
N TYR A 39 -5.72 -3.26 -0.38
CA TYR A 39 -5.12 -4.59 -0.40
C TYR A 39 -5.69 -5.50 0.68
N GLU A 40 -6.11 -4.95 1.80
CA GLU A 40 -6.68 -5.74 2.88
C GLU A 40 -7.70 -4.91 3.67
N PRO A 41 -8.99 -5.03 3.32
CA PRO A 41 -10.04 -4.28 4.05
C PRO A 41 -10.29 -4.81 5.46
N ASP A 42 -9.84 -6.01 5.79
CA ASP A 42 -10.04 -6.58 7.13
C ASP A 42 -9.00 -6.01 8.09
N GLU A 43 -9.45 -5.21 9.05
CA GLU A 43 -8.58 -4.58 10.03
C GLU A 43 -7.83 -5.59 10.90
N ASP A 44 -8.36 -6.80 11.04
CA ASP A 44 -7.69 -7.83 11.81
C ASP A 44 -6.38 -8.29 11.19
N HIS A 45 -6.17 -8.00 9.91
CA HIS A 45 -4.95 -8.33 9.20
C HIS A 45 -4.04 -7.13 8.99
N GLN A 46 -4.42 -5.98 9.53
CA GLN A 46 -3.65 -4.74 9.40
C GLN A 46 -2.88 -4.43 10.67
N GLU A 47 -1.75 -3.77 10.51
CA GLU A 47 -0.93 -3.30 11.63
C GLU A 47 -0.59 -4.43 12.59
N ILE A 48 -0.02 -5.49 12.07
CA ILE A 48 0.27 -6.70 12.84
C ILE A 48 1.70 -6.65 13.38
N PRO A 49 1.90 -6.71 14.70
CA PRO A 49 3.25 -6.75 15.26
C PRO A 49 3.96 -8.04 14.88
N ILE A 50 5.16 -7.92 14.34
CA ILE A 50 6.03 -9.05 14.00
C ILE A 50 7.42 -8.67 14.45
N GLU A 51 7.94 -9.38 15.45
CA GLU A 51 9.21 -9.06 16.11
C GLU A 51 9.17 -7.62 16.64
N ASN A 52 10.15 -6.80 16.27
CA ASN A 52 10.25 -5.41 16.74
C ASN A 52 9.55 -4.41 15.85
N TYR A 53 8.86 -4.90 14.84
CA TYR A 53 8.23 -4.05 13.84
C TYR A 53 6.75 -4.33 13.72
N VAL A 54 6.05 -3.45 13.01
CA VAL A 54 4.63 -3.64 12.71
C VAL A 54 4.49 -3.77 11.22
N ALA A 55 3.94 -4.89 10.77
CA ALA A 55 3.66 -5.11 9.35
C ALA A 55 2.37 -4.38 8.99
N ASP A 56 2.37 -3.69 7.86
CA ASP A 56 1.18 -2.98 7.40
C ASP A 56 0.02 -3.98 7.20
N ILE A 57 0.32 -5.09 6.53
CA ILE A 57 -0.64 -6.16 6.31
C ILE A 57 0.06 -7.49 6.50
N TYR A 58 -0.57 -8.38 7.24
CA TYR A 58 -0.12 -9.77 7.38
C TYR A 58 -1.33 -10.67 7.24
N ARG A 59 -1.31 -11.53 6.24
CA ARG A 59 -2.38 -12.51 6.03
C ARG A 59 -1.85 -13.73 5.31
N ASP A 60 -2.38 -14.88 5.64
CA ASP A 60 -2.06 -16.15 4.97
C ASP A 60 -0.55 -16.40 4.85
N GLY A 61 0.19 -15.98 5.87
CA GLY A 61 1.64 -16.20 5.90
C GLY A 61 2.45 -15.27 5.02
N GLU A 62 1.86 -14.18 4.57
CA GLU A 62 2.52 -13.19 3.71
C GLU A 62 2.40 -11.79 4.30
N ILE A 63 3.44 -10.99 4.07
CA ILE A 63 3.47 -9.61 4.51
C ILE A 63 3.35 -8.70 3.28
N ILE A 64 2.51 -7.68 3.38
CA ILE A 64 2.43 -6.62 2.37
C ILE A 64 2.75 -5.31 3.07
N GLU A 65 3.77 -4.61 2.56
CA GLU A 65 4.18 -3.31 3.07
C GLU A 65 3.88 -2.25 2.04
N ILE A 66 3.26 -1.15 2.47
CA ILE A 66 2.92 -0.05 1.57
C ILE A 66 3.89 1.08 1.88
N GLN A 67 4.77 1.37 0.95
CA GLN A 67 5.82 2.37 1.12
C GLN A 67 5.51 3.58 0.26
N THR A 68 5.30 4.72 0.92
CA THR A 68 4.95 5.96 0.23
C THR A 68 6.11 6.94 0.13
N ARG A 69 7.25 6.63 0.74
CA ARG A 69 8.42 7.52 0.72
C ARG A 69 9.72 6.81 0.44
N GLN A 70 10.51 6.59 1.46
CA GLN A 70 11.90 6.18 1.34
C GLN A 70 12.09 4.71 1.66
N PHE A 71 12.66 3.98 0.70
CA PHE A 71 12.98 2.58 0.93
C PHE A 71 14.02 2.38 2.03
N ASN A 72 14.86 3.39 2.28
CA ASN A 72 15.87 3.29 3.35
C ASN A 72 15.28 2.88 4.68
N ARG A 73 14.09 3.39 5.00
CA ARG A 73 13.45 3.11 6.28
C ARG A 73 12.92 1.69 6.37
N MET A 74 12.83 1.01 5.23
CA MET A 74 12.37 -0.37 5.18
C MET A 74 13.46 -1.38 5.43
N ARG A 75 14.71 -0.96 5.39
CA ARG A 75 15.83 -1.91 5.46
C ARG A 75 15.78 -2.80 6.69
N GLY A 76 15.59 -2.22 7.87
CA GLY A 76 15.50 -2.99 9.11
C GLY A 76 14.31 -3.93 9.12
N LYS A 77 13.16 -3.44 8.69
CA LYS A 77 11.95 -4.25 8.59
C LYS A 77 12.17 -5.44 7.66
N LEU A 78 12.74 -5.18 6.48
CA LEU A 78 12.98 -6.23 5.49
C LEU A 78 13.96 -7.27 6.00
N GLN A 79 15.01 -6.84 6.68
CA GLN A 79 15.97 -7.77 7.27
C GLN A 79 15.31 -8.68 8.29
N THR A 80 14.31 -8.17 9.00
CA THR A 80 13.59 -8.93 10.01
C THR A 80 12.52 -9.83 9.38
N PHE A 81 11.77 -9.29 8.42
CA PHE A 81 10.61 -9.99 7.86
C PHE A 81 10.97 -11.06 6.82
N LEU A 82 11.95 -10.79 5.95
CA LEU A 82 12.26 -11.67 4.84
C LEU A 82 12.63 -13.11 5.26
N PRO A 83 13.38 -13.32 6.36
CA PRO A 83 13.64 -14.67 6.79
C PRO A 83 12.40 -15.41 7.30
N LEU A 84 11.36 -14.67 7.68
CA LEU A 84 10.17 -15.25 8.30
C LEU A 84 9.04 -15.49 7.30
N TYR A 85 8.82 -14.54 6.40
CA TYR A 85 7.67 -14.57 5.48
C TYR A 85 8.02 -13.93 4.14
N PRO A 86 7.33 -14.30 3.06
CA PRO A 86 7.40 -13.55 1.82
C PRO A 86 6.89 -12.13 2.06
N VAL A 87 7.57 -11.15 1.47
CA VAL A 87 7.20 -9.74 1.62
C VAL A 87 6.97 -9.13 0.25
N THR A 88 5.83 -8.49 0.09
CA THR A 88 5.51 -7.69 -1.09
C THR A 88 5.55 -6.22 -0.69
N ILE A 89 6.26 -5.41 -1.45
CA ILE A 89 6.30 -3.97 -1.21
C ILE A 89 5.51 -3.28 -2.32
N VAL A 90 4.52 -2.50 -1.90
CA VAL A 90 3.71 -1.69 -2.80
C VAL A 90 4.19 -0.26 -2.69
N TYR A 91 4.62 0.31 -3.80
CA TYR A 91 5.13 1.68 -3.83
C TYR A 91 4.28 2.51 -4.78
N PRO A 92 3.23 3.19 -4.29
CA PRO A 92 2.36 3.99 -5.14
C PRO A 92 3.10 5.21 -5.67
N ILE A 93 3.11 5.38 -6.97
CA ILE A 93 3.76 6.53 -7.61
C ILE A 93 2.70 7.28 -8.42
N PRO A 94 2.26 8.46 -7.97
CA PRO A 94 1.32 9.26 -8.76
C PRO A 94 2.03 9.88 -9.97
N TYR A 95 1.40 9.79 -11.13
CA TYR A 95 1.94 10.35 -12.34
C TYR A 95 0.79 10.90 -13.16
N GLU A 96 0.55 12.20 -13.07
CA GLU A 96 -0.60 12.86 -13.65
C GLU A 96 -1.89 12.21 -13.14
N LYS A 97 -2.65 11.58 -14.03
CA LYS A 97 -3.84 10.82 -13.65
C LYS A 97 -3.61 9.31 -13.67
N TRP A 98 -2.35 8.91 -13.77
CA TRP A 98 -1.95 7.51 -13.74
C TRP A 98 -1.46 7.15 -12.36
N LEU A 99 -1.57 5.87 -12.04
CA LEU A 99 -1.04 5.32 -10.82
C LEU A 99 -0.10 4.18 -11.18
N ILE A 100 1.11 4.22 -10.63
CA ILE A 100 2.13 3.21 -10.87
C ILE A 100 2.56 2.65 -9.52
N TRP A 101 2.73 1.34 -9.46
CA TRP A 101 3.32 0.72 -8.27
C TRP A 101 4.25 -0.41 -8.69
N ILE A 102 5.19 -0.71 -7.80
CA ILE A 102 6.19 -1.74 -8.03
C ILE A 102 5.96 -2.87 -7.04
N ASP A 103 5.90 -4.08 -7.56
CA ASP A 103 5.82 -5.29 -6.74
C ASP A 103 7.26 -5.79 -6.56
N GLU A 104 7.82 -5.59 -5.37
CA GLU A 104 9.20 -5.98 -5.08
C GLU A 104 9.42 -7.48 -5.12
N ASP A 105 8.38 -8.23 -4.82
CA ASP A 105 8.48 -9.68 -4.79
C ASP A 105 8.69 -10.26 -6.19
N SER A 106 7.97 -9.73 -7.17
CA SER A 106 8.09 -10.17 -8.55
C SER A 106 8.95 -9.25 -9.40
N GLY A 107 9.24 -8.06 -8.92
CA GLY A 107 9.95 -7.05 -9.68
C GLY A 107 9.12 -6.41 -10.77
N GLU A 108 7.83 -6.67 -10.79
CA GLU A 108 6.94 -6.11 -11.81
C GLU A 108 6.58 -4.67 -11.53
N LEU A 109 6.52 -3.91 -12.62
CA LEU A 109 6.04 -2.54 -12.58
C LEU A 109 4.63 -2.50 -13.14
N SER A 110 3.68 -2.16 -12.28
CA SER A 110 2.28 -2.06 -12.68
C SER A 110 1.92 -0.60 -12.94
N LYS A 111 1.19 -0.39 -14.01
CA LYS A 111 0.79 0.95 -14.43
C LYS A 111 -0.70 0.96 -14.71
N LYS A 112 -1.41 1.82 -14.02
CA LYS A 112 -2.85 1.95 -14.21
C LYS A 112 -3.16 3.22 -15.00
N ARG A 113 -4.08 3.07 -15.93
CA ARG A 113 -4.54 4.18 -16.74
C ARG A 113 -5.24 5.21 -15.85
N LYS A 114 -5.08 6.47 -16.20
CA LYS A 114 -5.80 7.51 -15.50
C LYS A 114 -7.31 7.36 -15.72
N SER A 115 -8.02 7.62 -14.67
CA SER A 115 -9.47 7.48 -14.69
C SER A 115 -10.14 8.83 -14.75
#